data_adb473d32cb2d0641b1ba9d9a88aab84
#
_entry.id   adb473d32cb2d0641b1ba9d9a88aab84
#
_cell.length_a   1.000
_cell.length_b   1.000
_cell.length_c   1.000
_cell.angle_alpha   90.00
_cell.angle_beta   90.00
_cell.angle_gamma   90.00
#
_symmetry.space_group_name_H-M   'P 1'
#
loop_
_entity.id
_entity.type
_entity.pdbx_description
1 polymer ?
#
loop_
_entity_poly.entity_id
_entity_poly.type
_entity_poly.pdbx_seq_one_letter_code
_entity_poly.pdbx_strand_id
1 'polypeptide(L)'
;MKSTDFDQTAGAPAGTPQASRLRADHGTAWSVLASLLWLPQAALLAVAVQWVAEGRAAEVGRLALGLLVLGVAKAVCEGRGMRLSFDAARTQLQALRAQVVQQLASSSPLDTQRAPSGQAASAVAEQAEAIVPWLSRYQTAMWRTTVVPLVLLLAVAWQSWVAALILLVAAPLIPLFMAIVGWRAQAASEAHMVQLGQMNAFLLDRLRGLTTLRALGAVDSTAQRLRAHAESLRQRTMRVLRIAFLSSAVLELFAALGVAMVAVYVGFHLLGYLEFGTWQGRLSLGEALFVLLLAPAFFDPLRELSAVWHDRAAGTAALQTLQHMACGAQPLPGALAEVASTAQAAPARVTLQALQLPGSAAATPLVPVDVDIQPGEHVALWGASGSGKSLLLAQIAGLLPTDQGQVLVDGVPMADASAPALRRRMAWMGQHPHVFAGSVARNISLDRPDVAGADIAPALQQAGLGTVLQARPSSSLGEGGQGLSGGEAVRLALARLAVAAPHAGVLLVDEPTAHLDPATAAQVTQALLQLAQGRTLVVATHDPLLAARMDRVVQLQTQTPIPTQAQTPEQGPAPASAQVQEGAA
;
A
#
# COMPACT_ATOMS: atom_id res chain seq x y z
N MET A 1 -12.27 -31.98 1.22
CA MET A 1 -11.80 -32.49 2.49
C MET A 1 -11.26 -31.34 3.28
N LYS A 2 -11.88 -31.10 4.43
CA LYS A 2 -11.68 -30.04 5.44
C LYS A 2 -11.32 -28.65 4.89
N SER A 3 -12.35 -27.89 4.60
CA SER A 3 -12.36 -26.43 4.58
C SER A 3 -12.03 -25.95 6.00
N THR A 4 -10.86 -25.39 6.21
CA THR A 4 -10.60 -24.55 7.37
C THR A 4 -11.17 -23.18 7.06
N ASP A 5 -12.45 -23.00 7.41
CA ASP A 5 -13.04 -21.71 7.66
C ASP A 5 -12.27 -21.06 8.81
N PHE A 6 -11.39 -20.13 8.47
CA PHE A 6 -10.88 -19.16 9.43
C PHE A 6 -11.95 -18.07 9.58
N ASP A 7 -12.95 -18.40 10.39
CA ASP A 7 -13.90 -17.43 10.94
C ASP A 7 -13.19 -16.63 12.04
N GLN A 8 -12.50 -15.56 11.64
CA GLN A 8 -12.03 -14.51 12.55
C GLN A 8 -12.97 -13.30 12.46
N THR A 9 -14.18 -13.47 12.97
CA THR A 9 -15.03 -12.36 13.39
C THR A 9 -14.67 -11.96 14.83
N ALA A 10 -13.49 -11.40 15.02
CA ALA A 10 -13.15 -10.69 16.23
C ALA A 10 -12.80 -9.25 15.84
N GLY A 11 -13.75 -8.33 16.01
CA GLY A 11 -13.48 -6.90 16.21
C GLY A 11 -12.75 -6.16 15.09
N ALA A 12 -13.15 -6.33 13.81
CA ALA A 12 -12.68 -5.42 12.76
C ALA A 12 -13.28 -4.04 13.03
N PRO A 13 -12.47 -2.98 13.15
CA PRO A 13 -12.97 -1.62 13.31
C PRO A 13 -13.87 -1.26 12.12
N ALA A 14 -14.98 -0.58 12.39
CA ALA A 14 -15.91 -0.08 11.38
C ALA A 14 -15.12 0.80 10.38
N GLY A 15 -14.91 0.30 9.15
CA GLY A 15 -14.12 0.99 8.13
C GLY A 15 -13.13 0.13 7.34
N THR A 16 -12.94 -1.15 7.71
CA THR A 16 -12.11 -2.02 6.87
C THR A 16 -12.78 -2.22 5.51
N PRO A 17 -12.05 -2.01 4.40
CA PRO A 17 -12.58 -2.29 3.08
C PRO A 17 -12.90 -3.78 3.00
N GLN A 18 -14.18 -4.12 3.13
CA GLN A 18 -14.62 -5.49 2.92
C GLN A 18 -14.29 -5.85 1.48
N ALA A 19 -13.50 -6.90 1.28
CA ALA A 19 -13.39 -7.54 -0.01
C ALA A 19 -14.80 -7.83 -0.49
N SER A 20 -15.30 -7.06 -1.46
CA SER A 20 -16.64 -7.24 -1.99
C SER A 20 -16.75 -8.70 -2.43
N ARG A 21 -17.68 -9.43 -1.83
CA ARG A 21 -18.02 -10.79 -2.27
C ARG A 21 -18.16 -10.73 -3.79
N LEU A 22 -17.63 -11.74 -4.47
CA LEU A 22 -17.69 -11.92 -5.93
C LEU A 22 -19.14 -11.78 -6.41
N ARG A 23 -19.64 -10.56 -6.58
CA ARG A 23 -20.95 -10.30 -7.19
C ARG A 23 -20.71 -10.14 -8.68
N ALA A 24 -21.48 -10.89 -9.47
CA ALA A 24 -21.52 -10.66 -10.90
C ALA A 24 -21.92 -9.20 -11.14
N ASP A 25 -21.01 -8.46 -11.71
CA ASP A 25 -21.24 -7.09 -12.15
C ASP A 25 -21.97 -7.13 -13.50
N HIS A 26 -22.67 -6.07 -13.88
CA HIS A 26 -23.35 -5.94 -15.17
C HIS A 26 -22.39 -6.21 -16.35
N GLY A 27 -21.14 -5.80 -16.26
CA GLY A 27 -20.13 -6.06 -17.28
C GLY A 27 -19.84 -7.55 -17.44
N THR A 28 -19.74 -8.29 -16.34
CA THR A 28 -19.58 -9.75 -16.33
C THR A 28 -20.75 -10.45 -17.02
N ALA A 29 -22.00 -10.02 -16.77
CA ALA A 29 -23.19 -10.58 -17.40
C ALA A 29 -23.16 -10.39 -18.93
N TRP A 30 -22.78 -9.21 -19.42
CA TRP A 30 -22.61 -8.94 -20.85
C TRP A 30 -21.50 -9.81 -21.47
N SER A 31 -20.39 -10.03 -20.78
CA SER A 31 -19.30 -10.88 -21.25
C SER A 31 -19.68 -12.35 -21.32
N VAL A 32 -20.44 -12.87 -20.36
CA VAL A 32 -21.00 -14.22 -20.38
C VAL A 32 -21.98 -14.37 -21.54
N LEU A 33 -22.89 -13.41 -21.73
CA LEU A 33 -23.85 -13.39 -22.84
C LEU A 33 -23.11 -13.41 -24.19
N ALA A 34 -22.07 -12.60 -24.36
CA ALA A 34 -21.25 -12.57 -25.57
C ALA A 34 -20.65 -13.95 -25.88
N SER A 35 -20.17 -14.68 -24.87
CA SER A 35 -19.65 -16.03 -25.03
C SER A 35 -20.73 -17.03 -25.42
N LEU A 36 -21.93 -16.93 -24.84
CA LEU A 36 -23.07 -17.81 -25.15
C LEU A 36 -23.66 -17.56 -26.55
N LEU A 37 -23.50 -16.35 -27.12
CA LEU A 37 -23.92 -16.06 -28.50
C LEU A 37 -23.15 -16.92 -29.53
N TRP A 38 -22.04 -17.55 -29.16
CA TRP A 38 -21.39 -18.54 -30.00
C TRP A 38 -22.26 -19.78 -30.27
N LEU A 39 -23.12 -20.16 -29.34
CA LEU A 39 -24.02 -21.33 -29.48
C LEU A 39 -24.96 -21.18 -30.69
N PRO A 40 -25.77 -20.13 -30.84
CA PRO A 40 -26.63 -19.94 -32.01
C PRO A 40 -25.80 -19.69 -33.29
N GLN A 41 -24.60 -19.07 -33.20
CA GLN A 41 -23.72 -18.92 -34.36
C GLN A 41 -23.25 -20.29 -34.88
N ALA A 42 -22.81 -21.18 -34.00
CA ALA A 42 -22.40 -22.55 -34.35
C ALA A 42 -23.57 -23.34 -34.92
N ALA A 43 -24.79 -23.19 -34.38
CA ALA A 43 -25.99 -23.82 -34.90
C ALA A 43 -26.31 -23.35 -36.32
N LEU A 44 -26.30 -22.04 -36.58
CA LEU A 44 -26.55 -21.51 -37.93
C LEU A 44 -25.49 -21.97 -38.94
N LEU A 45 -24.21 -22.02 -38.53
CA LEU A 45 -23.14 -22.50 -39.37
C LEU A 45 -23.30 -23.99 -39.69
N ALA A 46 -23.66 -24.82 -38.72
CA ALA A 46 -23.91 -26.22 -38.86
C ALA A 46 -25.07 -26.51 -39.84
N VAL A 47 -26.17 -25.75 -39.68
CA VAL A 47 -27.35 -25.85 -40.59
C VAL A 47 -26.97 -25.38 -41.99
N ALA A 48 -26.21 -24.32 -42.13
CA ALA A 48 -25.77 -23.82 -43.44
C ALA A 48 -24.96 -24.88 -44.20
N VAL A 49 -24.02 -25.56 -43.52
CA VAL A 49 -23.22 -26.63 -44.14
C VAL A 49 -24.10 -27.84 -44.48
N GLN A 50 -25.02 -28.21 -43.64
CA GLN A 50 -25.99 -29.27 -43.91
C GLN A 50 -26.80 -28.97 -45.18
N TRP A 51 -27.31 -27.75 -45.33
CA TRP A 51 -28.11 -27.35 -46.52
C TRP A 51 -27.28 -27.32 -47.79
N VAL A 52 -25.98 -26.92 -47.71
CA VAL A 52 -25.08 -27.03 -48.86
C VAL A 52 -24.87 -28.48 -49.26
N ALA A 53 -24.69 -29.39 -48.30
CA ALA A 53 -24.52 -30.80 -48.55
C ALA A 53 -25.80 -31.46 -49.17
N GLU A 54 -26.96 -30.93 -48.85
CA GLU A 54 -28.27 -31.35 -49.41
C GLU A 54 -28.62 -30.67 -50.75
N GLY A 55 -27.71 -29.84 -51.30
CA GLY A 55 -27.93 -29.14 -52.57
C GLY A 55 -28.81 -27.87 -52.47
N ARG A 56 -29.13 -27.40 -51.25
CA ARG A 56 -29.98 -26.23 -50.99
C ARG A 56 -29.18 -24.93 -50.79
N ALA A 57 -28.13 -24.75 -51.57
CA ALA A 57 -27.20 -23.63 -51.44
C ALA A 57 -27.85 -22.23 -51.58
N ALA A 58 -28.94 -22.10 -52.33
CA ALA A 58 -29.67 -20.84 -52.51
C ALA A 58 -30.28 -20.25 -51.21
N GLU A 59 -30.53 -21.09 -50.23
CA GLU A 59 -31.14 -20.66 -48.94
C GLU A 59 -30.12 -20.19 -47.90
N VAL A 60 -28.81 -20.44 -48.13
CA VAL A 60 -27.74 -20.15 -47.18
C VAL A 60 -27.57 -18.64 -46.94
N GLY A 61 -27.97 -17.79 -47.90
CA GLY A 61 -27.83 -16.33 -47.76
C GLY A 61 -28.57 -15.76 -46.54
N ARG A 62 -29.74 -16.35 -46.17
CA ARG A 62 -30.47 -15.94 -44.94
C ARG A 62 -29.69 -16.32 -43.67
N LEU A 63 -29.07 -17.50 -43.66
CA LEU A 63 -28.28 -17.98 -42.51
C LEU A 63 -27.00 -17.14 -42.37
N ALA A 64 -26.38 -16.75 -43.49
CA ALA A 64 -25.20 -15.87 -43.50
C ALA A 64 -25.55 -14.48 -42.91
N LEU A 65 -26.69 -13.90 -43.24
CA LEU A 65 -27.16 -12.66 -42.63
C LEU A 65 -27.40 -12.83 -41.13
N GLY A 66 -28.03 -13.91 -40.71
CA GLY A 66 -28.20 -14.21 -39.28
C GLY A 66 -26.87 -14.35 -38.54
N LEU A 67 -25.90 -15.00 -39.14
CA LEU A 67 -24.54 -15.14 -38.61
C LEU A 67 -23.85 -13.79 -38.43
N LEU A 68 -23.98 -12.89 -39.42
CA LEU A 68 -23.45 -11.54 -39.38
C LEU A 68 -24.09 -10.74 -38.22
N VAL A 69 -25.42 -10.77 -38.10
CA VAL A 69 -26.14 -10.06 -37.02
C VAL A 69 -25.72 -10.55 -35.65
N LEU A 70 -25.64 -11.88 -35.45
CA LEU A 70 -25.14 -12.47 -34.20
C LEU A 70 -23.68 -12.13 -33.93
N GLY A 71 -22.84 -12.06 -34.97
CA GLY A 71 -21.44 -11.63 -34.86
C GLY A 71 -21.30 -10.21 -34.36
N VAL A 72 -22.08 -9.28 -34.95
CA VAL A 72 -22.14 -7.88 -34.49
C VAL A 72 -22.68 -7.79 -33.06
N ALA A 73 -23.76 -8.52 -32.74
CA ALA A 73 -24.30 -8.55 -31.39
C ALA A 73 -23.28 -9.05 -30.37
N LYS A 74 -22.55 -10.13 -30.69
CA LYS A 74 -21.47 -10.66 -29.86
C LYS A 74 -20.39 -9.61 -29.60
N ALA A 75 -19.90 -8.95 -30.66
CA ALA A 75 -18.86 -7.92 -30.55
C ALA A 75 -19.32 -6.72 -29.69
N VAL A 76 -20.58 -6.28 -29.86
CA VAL A 76 -21.17 -5.21 -29.04
C VAL A 76 -21.28 -5.62 -27.58
N CYS A 77 -21.77 -6.84 -27.29
CA CYS A 77 -21.89 -7.37 -25.93
C CYS A 77 -20.51 -7.49 -25.27
N GLU A 78 -19.50 -7.99 -25.99
CA GLU A 78 -18.14 -8.13 -25.48
C GLU A 78 -17.50 -6.77 -25.19
N GLY A 79 -17.62 -5.81 -26.11
CA GLY A 79 -17.10 -4.45 -25.94
C GLY A 79 -17.77 -3.71 -24.77
N ARG A 80 -19.10 -3.85 -24.61
CA ARG A 80 -19.83 -3.30 -23.44
C ARG A 80 -19.42 -3.99 -22.14
N GLY A 81 -19.34 -5.32 -22.14
CA GLY A 81 -18.92 -6.09 -20.98
C GLY A 81 -17.56 -5.65 -20.46
N MET A 82 -16.57 -5.58 -21.36
CA MET A 82 -15.22 -5.16 -21.01
C MET A 82 -15.16 -3.74 -20.44
N ARG A 83 -15.86 -2.77 -21.07
CA ARG A 83 -15.90 -1.38 -20.59
C ARG A 83 -16.51 -1.28 -19.20
N LEU A 84 -17.71 -1.88 -18.99
CA LEU A 84 -18.40 -1.82 -17.72
C LEU A 84 -17.61 -2.48 -16.58
N SER A 85 -16.99 -3.64 -16.82
CA SER A 85 -16.16 -4.31 -15.81
C SER A 85 -14.91 -3.50 -15.49
N PHE A 86 -14.29 -2.85 -16.49
CA PHE A 86 -13.13 -1.99 -16.29
C PHE A 86 -13.50 -0.72 -15.50
N ASP A 87 -14.59 -0.05 -15.87
CA ASP A 87 -15.05 1.17 -15.20
C ASP A 87 -15.45 0.90 -13.74
N ALA A 88 -16.13 -0.23 -13.49
CA ALA A 88 -16.46 -0.68 -12.13
C ALA A 88 -15.19 -0.95 -11.30
N ALA A 89 -14.19 -1.64 -11.86
CA ALA A 89 -12.92 -1.91 -11.20
C ALA A 89 -12.15 -0.61 -10.89
N ARG A 90 -12.14 0.35 -11.83
CA ARG A 90 -11.52 1.68 -11.62
C ARG A 90 -12.21 2.47 -10.52
N THR A 91 -13.52 2.48 -10.48
CA THR A 91 -14.30 3.17 -9.45
C THR A 91 -14.00 2.59 -8.07
N GLN A 92 -13.95 1.25 -7.96
CA GLN A 92 -13.60 0.59 -6.70
C GLN A 92 -12.15 0.90 -6.27
N LEU A 93 -11.19 0.89 -7.20
CA LEU A 93 -9.82 1.25 -6.90
C LEU A 93 -9.69 2.70 -6.42
N GLN A 94 -10.39 3.63 -7.06
CA GLN A 94 -10.38 5.05 -6.65
C GLN A 94 -10.96 5.23 -5.24
N ALA A 95 -12.05 4.54 -4.91
CA ALA A 95 -12.63 4.56 -3.57
C ALA A 95 -11.67 4.00 -2.52
N LEU A 96 -11.01 2.86 -2.81
CA LEU A 96 -9.98 2.28 -1.93
C LEU A 96 -8.80 3.23 -1.73
N ARG A 97 -8.30 3.83 -2.81
CA ARG A 97 -7.21 4.83 -2.73
C ARG A 97 -7.59 6.01 -1.85
N ALA A 98 -8.77 6.58 -2.08
CA ALA A 98 -9.26 7.70 -1.29
C ALA A 98 -9.34 7.34 0.19
N GLN A 99 -9.88 6.17 0.51
CA GLN A 99 -9.98 5.68 1.88
C GLN A 99 -8.59 5.48 2.53
N VAL A 100 -7.65 4.82 1.84
CA VAL A 100 -6.29 4.58 2.36
C VAL A 100 -5.55 5.91 2.55
N VAL A 101 -5.64 6.83 1.59
CA VAL A 101 -5.02 8.16 1.69
C VAL A 101 -5.61 8.94 2.85
N GLN A 102 -6.92 8.91 3.04
CA GLN A 102 -7.58 9.56 4.18
C GLN A 102 -7.12 8.95 5.51
N GLN A 103 -7.01 7.64 5.62
CA GLN A 103 -6.51 6.96 6.83
C GLN A 103 -5.03 7.30 7.09
N LEU A 104 -4.19 7.31 6.07
CA LEU A 104 -2.79 7.73 6.20
C LEU A 104 -2.66 9.21 6.59
N ALA A 105 -3.51 10.08 6.06
CA ALA A 105 -3.54 11.50 6.41
C ALA A 105 -4.05 11.73 7.84
N SER A 106 -4.95 10.88 8.32
CA SER A 106 -5.49 10.92 9.69
C SER A 106 -4.64 10.20 10.72
N SER A 107 -3.53 9.58 10.32
CA SER A 107 -2.61 8.90 11.24
C SER A 107 -1.55 9.83 11.80
N SER A 108 -1.05 9.50 12.99
CA SER A 108 0.04 10.24 13.62
C SER A 108 1.29 10.24 12.75
N PRO A 109 1.92 11.40 12.48
CA PRO A 109 3.18 11.47 11.71
C PRO A 109 4.38 10.91 12.48
N LEU A 110 4.27 10.73 13.78
CA LEU A 110 5.31 10.26 14.69
C LEU A 110 5.15 8.79 15.08
N ASP A 111 4.15 8.10 14.53
CA ASP A 111 3.97 6.68 14.73
C ASP A 111 5.11 5.88 14.08
N THR A 112 5.85 5.14 14.90
CA THR A 112 6.96 4.30 14.47
C THR A 112 6.54 3.09 13.63
N GLN A 113 5.26 2.68 13.74
CA GLN A 113 4.68 1.58 12.95
C GLN A 113 4.14 2.05 11.60
N ARG A 114 4.09 3.34 11.38
CA ARG A 114 3.66 3.92 10.11
C ARG A 114 4.58 3.48 8.96
N ALA A 115 4.00 3.02 7.86
CA ALA A 115 4.77 2.69 6.67
C ALA A 115 5.59 3.90 6.17
N PRO A 116 6.86 3.71 5.78
CA PRO A 116 7.65 4.78 5.19
C PRO A 116 6.94 5.44 4.01
N SER A 117 7.04 6.77 3.88
CA SER A 117 6.31 7.54 2.87
C SER A 117 6.52 7.05 1.43
N GLY A 118 7.75 6.63 1.08
CA GLY A 118 8.04 6.04 -0.22
C GLY A 118 7.34 4.70 -0.46
N GLN A 119 7.22 3.86 0.57
CA GLN A 119 6.50 2.59 0.49
C GLN A 119 4.99 2.83 0.37
N ALA A 120 4.44 3.76 1.13
CA ALA A 120 3.04 4.13 1.05
C ALA A 120 2.68 4.72 -0.33
N ALA A 121 3.53 5.61 -0.87
CA ALA A 121 3.36 6.17 -2.19
C ALA A 121 3.39 5.10 -3.30
N SER A 122 4.37 4.18 -3.27
CA SER A 122 4.47 3.07 -4.22
C SER A 122 3.27 2.12 -4.11
N ALA A 123 2.82 1.81 -2.88
CA ALA A 123 1.67 0.94 -2.68
C ALA A 123 0.38 1.56 -3.25
N VAL A 124 0.12 2.83 -2.99
CA VAL A 124 -1.09 3.54 -3.46
C VAL A 124 -1.03 3.84 -4.95
N ALA A 125 0.13 4.25 -5.50
CA ALA A 125 0.25 4.65 -6.89
C ALA A 125 0.43 3.46 -7.85
N GLU A 126 1.36 2.53 -7.53
CA GLU A 126 1.79 1.47 -8.43
C GLU A 126 1.16 0.11 -8.11
N GLN A 127 1.34 -0.38 -6.86
CA GLN A 127 0.89 -1.73 -6.50
C GLN A 127 -0.63 -1.86 -6.54
N ALA A 128 -1.36 -0.82 -6.18
CA ALA A 128 -2.82 -0.77 -6.22
C ALA A 128 -3.39 -0.99 -7.64
N GLU A 129 -2.63 -0.68 -8.70
CA GLU A 129 -3.05 -0.93 -10.09
C GLU A 129 -3.28 -2.43 -10.37
N ALA A 130 -2.62 -3.33 -9.64
CA ALA A 130 -2.84 -4.77 -9.78
C ALA A 130 -4.27 -5.22 -9.38
N ILE A 131 -5.01 -4.39 -8.67
CA ILE A 131 -6.41 -4.65 -8.30
C ILE A 131 -7.32 -4.60 -9.54
N VAL A 132 -7.03 -3.74 -10.52
CA VAL A 132 -7.88 -3.58 -11.71
C VAL A 132 -7.94 -4.86 -12.56
N PRO A 133 -6.83 -5.50 -12.97
CA PRO A 133 -6.89 -6.78 -13.69
C PRO A 133 -7.59 -7.88 -12.88
N TRP A 134 -7.37 -7.93 -11.57
CA TRP A 134 -8.07 -8.90 -10.71
C TRP A 134 -9.58 -8.72 -10.75
N LEU A 135 -10.08 -7.51 -10.61
CA LEU A 135 -11.52 -7.25 -10.60
C LEU A 135 -12.16 -7.34 -11.99
N SER A 136 -11.51 -6.80 -13.04
CA SER A 136 -12.10 -6.74 -14.37
C SER A 136 -11.89 -8.00 -15.20
N ARG A 137 -10.72 -8.65 -15.11
CA ARG A 137 -10.37 -9.81 -15.94
C ARG A 137 -10.60 -11.13 -15.23
N TYR A 138 -10.02 -11.29 -14.01
CA TYR A 138 -10.12 -12.57 -13.30
C TYR A 138 -11.55 -12.88 -12.87
N GLN A 139 -12.30 -11.91 -12.32
CA GLN A 139 -13.68 -12.16 -11.90
C GLN A 139 -14.57 -12.50 -13.09
N THR A 140 -14.41 -11.79 -14.22
CA THR A 140 -15.14 -12.08 -15.46
C THR A 140 -14.82 -13.47 -15.99
N ALA A 141 -13.52 -13.85 -16.04
CA ALA A 141 -13.08 -15.17 -16.48
C ALA A 141 -13.65 -16.29 -15.57
N MET A 142 -13.70 -16.08 -14.25
CA MET A 142 -14.25 -17.04 -13.29
C MET A 142 -15.74 -17.34 -13.58
N TRP A 143 -16.54 -16.28 -13.80
CA TRP A 143 -17.97 -16.46 -14.14
C TRP A 143 -18.16 -17.12 -15.51
N ARG A 144 -17.36 -16.73 -16.53
CA ARG A 144 -17.38 -17.38 -17.86
C ARG A 144 -17.04 -18.85 -17.75
N THR A 145 -16.03 -19.21 -16.97
CA THR A 145 -15.60 -20.61 -16.77
C THR A 145 -16.67 -21.45 -16.06
N THR A 146 -17.49 -20.85 -15.22
CA THR A 146 -18.56 -21.56 -14.51
C THR A 146 -19.80 -21.74 -15.39
N VAL A 147 -20.22 -20.70 -16.12
CA VAL A 147 -21.50 -20.70 -16.83
C VAL A 147 -21.38 -21.26 -18.25
N VAL A 148 -20.38 -20.80 -19.01
CA VAL A 148 -20.28 -21.13 -20.46
C VAL A 148 -20.04 -22.62 -20.71
N PRO A 149 -19.08 -23.31 -20.07
CA PRO A 149 -18.88 -24.74 -20.29
C PRO A 149 -20.11 -25.57 -19.90
N LEU A 150 -20.82 -25.19 -18.83
CA LEU A 150 -22.05 -25.89 -18.43
C LEU A 150 -23.12 -25.82 -19.50
N VAL A 151 -23.36 -24.63 -20.06
CA VAL A 151 -24.36 -24.44 -21.12
C VAL A 151 -23.98 -25.17 -22.39
N LEU A 152 -22.67 -25.09 -22.79
CA LEU A 152 -22.17 -25.79 -23.96
C LEU A 152 -22.20 -27.30 -23.78
N LEU A 153 -21.90 -27.81 -22.59
CA LEU A 153 -21.97 -29.24 -22.26
C LEU A 153 -23.40 -29.75 -22.42
N LEU A 154 -24.43 -29.00 -21.92
CA LEU A 154 -25.83 -29.35 -22.08
C LEU A 154 -26.25 -29.36 -23.57
N ALA A 155 -25.77 -28.41 -24.36
CA ALA A 155 -26.03 -28.34 -25.79
C ALA A 155 -25.41 -29.53 -26.55
N VAL A 156 -24.19 -29.93 -26.20
CA VAL A 156 -23.52 -31.12 -26.76
C VAL A 156 -24.22 -32.39 -26.29
N ALA A 157 -24.60 -32.48 -25.01
CA ALA A 157 -25.31 -33.65 -24.46
C ALA A 157 -26.65 -33.87 -25.13
N TRP A 158 -27.32 -32.81 -25.58
CA TRP A 158 -28.57 -32.91 -26.36
C TRP A 158 -28.36 -33.65 -27.69
N GLN A 159 -27.22 -33.50 -28.33
CA GLN A 159 -26.89 -34.18 -29.60
C GLN A 159 -26.26 -35.54 -29.35
N SER A 160 -25.28 -35.61 -28.43
CA SER A 160 -24.52 -36.84 -28.14
C SER A 160 -24.07 -36.86 -26.68
N TRP A 161 -24.54 -37.84 -25.92
CA TRP A 161 -24.11 -38.04 -24.55
C TRP A 161 -22.67 -38.52 -24.44
N VAL A 162 -22.14 -39.28 -25.44
CA VAL A 162 -20.73 -39.71 -25.45
C VAL A 162 -19.80 -38.52 -25.69
N ALA A 163 -20.10 -37.64 -26.65
CA ALA A 163 -19.33 -36.40 -26.84
C ALA A 163 -19.33 -35.53 -25.62
N ALA A 164 -20.46 -35.38 -24.93
CA ALA A 164 -20.57 -34.66 -23.67
C ALA A 164 -19.74 -35.32 -22.54
N LEU A 165 -19.74 -36.66 -22.48
CA LEU A 165 -18.96 -37.40 -21.49
C LEU A 165 -17.45 -37.20 -21.71
N ILE A 166 -16.98 -37.19 -22.96
CA ILE A 166 -15.58 -36.89 -23.28
C ILE A 166 -15.19 -35.50 -22.77
N LEU A 167 -16.01 -34.49 -23.03
CA LEU A 167 -15.77 -33.12 -22.56
C LEU A 167 -15.81 -33.05 -21.02
N LEU A 168 -16.77 -33.73 -20.39
CA LEU A 168 -16.93 -33.76 -18.95
C LEU A 168 -15.76 -34.42 -18.24
N VAL A 169 -15.18 -35.48 -18.80
CA VAL A 169 -13.98 -36.15 -18.25
C VAL A 169 -12.71 -35.31 -18.47
N ALA A 170 -12.60 -34.64 -19.63
CA ALA A 170 -11.45 -33.82 -19.94
C ALA A 170 -11.42 -32.50 -19.12
N ALA A 171 -12.58 -31.93 -18.80
CA ALA A 171 -12.69 -30.64 -18.09
C ALA A 171 -12.00 -30.61 -16.71
N PRO A 172 -12.19 -31.59 -15.81
CA PRO A 172 -11.57 -31.56 -14.47
C PRO A 172 -10.04 -31.73 -14.48
N LEU A 173 -9.47 -32.33 -15.51
CA LEU A 173 -8.03 -32.50 -15.65
C LEU A 173 -7.31 -31.15 -15.68
N ILE A 174 -7.91 -30.14 -16.32
CA ILE A 174 -7.34 -28.81 -16.43
C ILE A 174 -7.21 -28.11 -15.06
N PRO A 175 -8.26 -27.89 -14.26
CA PRO A 175 -8.13 -27.27 -12.95
C PRO A 175 -7.33 -28.14 -11.97
N LEU A 176 -7.36 -29.44 -12.06
CA LEU A 176 -6.54 -30.34 -11.23
C LEU A 176 -5.04 -30.09 -11.46
N PHE A 177 -4.61 -30.09 -12.72
CA PHE A 177 -3.22 -29.79 -13.08
C PHE A 177 -2.84 -28.35 -12.74
N MET A 178 -3.75 -27.39 -12.97
CA MET A 178 -3.58 -25.99 -12.57
C MET A 178 -3.36 -25.83 -11.07
N ALA A 179 -4.08 -26.58 -10.23
CA ALA A 179 -3.87 -26.55 -8.78
C ALA A 179 -2.48 -27.08 -8.39
N ILE A 180 -2.06 -28.21 -8.96
CA ILE A 180 -0.75 -28.84 -8.68
C ILE A 180 0.41 -27.93 -9.09
N VAL A 181 0.34 -27.34 -10.29
CA VAL A 181 1.38 -26.44 -10.79
C VAL A 181 1.27 -25.06 -10.15
N GLY A 182 0.06 -24.60 -9.87
CA GLY A 182 -0.22 -23.29 -9.27
C GLY A 182 0.41 -23.12 -7.89
N TRP A 183 0.37 -24.13 -7.03
CA TRP A 183 1.03 -24.08 -5.70
C TRP A 183 2.54 -23.87 -5.82
N ARG A 184 3.19 -24.54 -6.77
CA ARG A 184 4.63 -24.34 -7.04
C ARG A 184 4.92 -22.97 -7.66
N ALA A 185 4.03 -22.49 -8.53
CA ALA A 185 4.14 -21.18 -9.16
C ALA A 185 4.00 -20.05 -8.14
N GLN A 186 3.06 -20.18 -7.19
CA GLN A 186 2.86 -19.20 -6.12
C GLN A 186 4.10 -19.04 -5.26
N ALA A 187 4.65 -20.13 -4.74
CA ALA A 187 5.88 -20.09 -3.92
C ALA A 187 7.08 -19.48 -4.68
N ALA A 188 7.22 -19.80 -5.97
CA ALA A 188 8.27 -19.22 -6.82
C ALA A 188 8.05 -17.72 -7.06
N SER A 189 6.81 -17.29 -7.25
CA SER A 189 6.44 -15.89 -7.47
C SER A 189 6.66 -15.04 -6.21
N GLU A 190 6.25 -15.52 -5.03
CA GLU A 190 6.49 -14.86 -3.75
C GLU A 190 7.98 -14.65 -3.50
N ALA A 191 8.80 -15.70 -3.70
CA ALA A 191 10.25 -15.61 -3.58
C ALA A 191 10.89 -14.63 -4.58
N HIS A 192 10.30 -14.50 -5.79
CA HIS A 192 10.73 -13.53 -6.79
C HIS A 192 10.41 -12.10 -6.39
N MET A 193 9.20 -11.82 -5.89
CA MET A 193 8.77 -10.48 -5.45
C MET A 193 9.59 -9.98 -4.26
N VAL A 194 9.88 -10.84 -3.27
CA VAL A 194 10.77 -10.50 -2.15
C VAL A 194 12.16 -10.10 -2.65
N GLN A 195 12.73 -10.86 -3.58
CA GLN A 195 14.05 -10.55 -4.13
C GLN A 195 14.08 -9.26 -4.94
N LEU A 196 13.01 -8.97 -5.70
CA LEU A 196 12.86 -7.71 -6.43
C LEU A 196 12.82 -6.52 -5.47
N GLY A 197 12.05 -6.63 -4.38
CA GLY A 197 11.99 -5.61 -3.33
C GLY A 197 13.36 -5.36 -2.67
N GLN A 198 14.09 -6.43 -2.35
CA GLN A 198 15.44 -6.33 -1.78
C GLN A 198 16.43 -5.66 -2.75
N MET A 199 16.37 -5.98 -4.03
CA MET A 199 17.22 -5.36 -5.05
C MET A 199 16.92 -3.86 -5.20
N ASN A 200 15.65 -3.48 -5.23
CA ASN A 200 15.25 -2.08 -5.33
C ASN A 200 15.70 -1.28 -4.09
N ALA A 201 15.51 -1.84 -2.89
CA ALA A 201 15.99 -1.23 -1.64
C ALA A 201 17.52 -1.07 -1.66
N PHE A 202 18.25 -2.11 -2.07
CA PHE A 202 19.71 -2.05 -2.22
C PHE A 202 20.15 -0.95 -3.19
N LEU A 203 19.51 -0.87 -4.37
CA LEU A 203 19.82 0.16 -5.37
C LEU A 203 19.60 1.57 -4.83
N LEU A 204 18.45 1.84 -4.22
CA LEU A 204 18.12 3.15 -3.66
C LEU A 204 19.09 3.56 -2.55
N ASP A 205 19.44 2.62 -1.66
CA ASP A 205 20.41 2.86 -0.60
C ASP A 205 21.79 3.23 -1.18
N ARG A 206 22.26 2.50 -2.20
CA ARG A 206 23.56 2.77 -2.83
C ARG A 206 23.58 4.06 -3.64
N LEU A 207 22.48 4.41 -4.30
CA LEU A 207 22.36 5.69 -5.00
C LEU A 207 22.38 6.87 -4.01
N ARG A 208 21.71 6.76 -2.87
CA ARG A 208 21.75 7.78 -1.81
C ARG A 208 23.15 7.91 -1.21
N GLY A 209 23.87 6.80 -1.02
CA GLY A 209 25.22 6.76 -0.51
C GLY A 209 26.34 6.89 -1.56
N LEU A 210 26.03 7.29 -2.81
CA LEU A 210 27.00 7.28 -3.91
C LEU A 210 28.23 8.13 -3.64
N THR A 211 28.09 9.26 -2.97
CA THR A 211 29.20 10.13 -2.57
C THR A 211 30.17 9.40 -1.67
N THR A 212 29.67 8.69 -0.67
CA THR A 212 30.48 7.87 0.27
C THR A 212 31.17 6.72 -0.46
N LEU A 213 30.44 6.03 -1.35
CA LEU A 213 30.99 4.92 -2.12
C LEU A 213 32.16 5.38 -3.02
N ARG A 214 32.03 6.56 -3.65
CA ARG A 214 33.10 7.15 -4.46
C ARG A 214 34.26 7.58 -3.60
N ALA A 215 34.02 8.25 -2.48
CA ALA A 215 35.06 8.72 -1.58
C ALA A 215 35.90 7.56 -1.00
N LEU A 216 35.29 6.41 -0.77
CA LEU A 216 35.95 5.21 -0.22
C LEU A 216 36.44 4.22 -1.30
N GLY A 217 36.33 4.55 -2.59
CA GLY A 217 36.72 3.66 -3.70
C GLY A 217 35.92 2.35 -3.80
N ALA A 218 34.71 2.30 -3.23
CA ALA A 218 33.91 1.08 -3.11
C ALA A 218 32.92 0.86 -4.28
N VAL A 219 33.05 1.60 -5.39
CA VAL A 219 32.12 1.53 -6.54
C VAL A 219 32.16 0.17 -7.20
N ASP A 220 33.37 -0.36 -7.48
CA ASP A 220 33.54 -1.64 -8.20
C ASP A 220 33.00 -2.82 -7.38
N SER A 221 33.28 -2.86 -6.07
CA SER A 221 32.74 -3.89 -5.17
C SER A 221 31.21 -3.84 -5.09
N THR A 222 30.64 -2.64 -5.10
CA THR A 222 29.18 -2.44 -5.13
C THR A 222 28.58 -2.90 -6.46
N ALA A 223 29.23 -2.60 -7.59
CA ALA A 223 28.81 -3.06 -8.92
C ALA A 223 28.84 -4.60 -9.04
N GLN A 224 29.86 -5.26 -8.49
CA GLN A 224 29.93 -6.72 -8.45
C GLN A 224 28.78 -7.33 -7.61
N ARG A 225 28.47 -6.76 -6.45
CA ARG A 225 27.32 -7.19 -5.63
C ARG A 225 26.00 -7.00 -6.37
N LEU A 226 25.83 -5.86 -7.05
CA LEU A 226 24.64 -5.59 -7.85
C LEU A 226 24.48 -6.63 -8.98
N ARG A 227 25.58 -6.99 -9.67
CA ARG A 227 25.57 -8.09 -10.66
C ARG A 227 25.13 -9.41 -10.06
N ALA A 228 25.63 -9.76 -8.88
CA ALA A 228 25.23 -11.01 -8.20
C ALA A 228 23.72 -11.01 -7.84
N HIS A 229 23.19 -9.88 -7.34
CA HIS A 229 21.77 -9.73 -7.08
C HIS A 229 20.92 -9.82 -8.37
N ALA A 230 21.35 -9.15 -9.44
CA ALA A 230 20.68 -9.20 -10.75
C ALA A 230 20.67 -10.62 -11.33
N GLU A 231 21.78 -11.36 -11.23
CA GLU A 231 21.86 -12.75 -11.70
C GLU A 231 20.96 -13.68 -10.87
N SER A 232 20.91 -13.51 -9.54
CA SER A 232 19.97 -14.23 -8.67
C SER A 232 18.52 -13.94 -9.06
N LEU A 233 18.17 -12.67 -9.32
CA LEU A 233 16.86 -12.26 -9.79
C LEU A 233 16.52 -12.89 -11.13
N ARG A 234 17.46 -12.87 -12.11
CA ARG A 234 17.30 -13.51 -13.43
C ARG A 234 16.97 -14.99 -13.30
N GLN A 235 17.69 -15.72 -12.44
CA GLN A 235 17.47 -17.16 -12.24
C GLN A 235 16.07 -17.43 -11.63
N ARG A 236 15.61 -16.60 -10.68
CA ARG A 236 14.27 -16.71 -10.09
C ARG A 236 13.18 -16.38 -11.11
N THR A 237 13.36 -15.30 -11.88
CA THR A 237 12.46 -14.94 -12.98
C THR A 237 12.33 -16.07 -14.00
N MET A 238 13.45 -16.65 -14.42
CA MET A 238 13.45 -17.78 -15.35
C MET A 238 12.77 -19.02 -14.77
N ARG A 239 12.85 -19.26 -13.47
CA ARG A 239 12.14 -20.35 -12.80
C ARG A 239 10.61 -20.12 -12.83
N VAL A 240 10.15 -18.92 -12.51
CA VAL A 240 8.73 -18.53 -12.60
C VAL A 240 8.22 -18.69 -14.02
N LEU A 241 8.96 -18.19 -15.01
CA LEU A 241 8.59 -18.30 -16.42
C LEU A 241 8.52 -19.76 -16.90
N ARG A 242 9.49 -20.62 -16.51
CA ARG A 242 9.45 -22.06 -16.86
C ARG A 242 8.19 -22.73 -16.30
N ILE A 243 7.79 -22.42 -15.07
CA ILE A 243 6.58 -22.96 -14.47
C ILE A 243 5.34 -22.45 -15.23
N ALA A 244 5.30 -21.15 -15.56
CA ALA A 244 4.20 -20.56 -16.31
C ALA A 244 4.05 -21.17 -17.72
N PHE A 245 5.15 -21.32 -18.46
CA PHE A 245 5.14 -21.96 -19.78
C PHE A 245 4.72 -23.44 -19.71
N LEU A 246 5.21 -24.17 -18.70
CA LEU A 246 4.81 -25.57 -18.51
C LEU A 246 3.30 -25.66 -18.22
N SER A 247 2.76 -24.77 -17.40
CA SER A 247 1.33 -24.71 -17.10
C SER A 247 0.50 -24.50 -18.37
N SER A 248 0.90 -23.52 -19.20
CA SER A 248 0.20 -23.24 -20.47
C SER A 248 0.31 -24.41 -21.47
N ALA A 249 1.46 -25.04 -21.57
CA ALA A 249 1.67 -26.18 -22.48
C ALA A 249 0.82 -27.40 -22.08
N VAL A 250 0.75 -27.71 -20.79
CA VAL A 250 -0.05 -28.81 -20.27
C VAL A 250 -1.55 -28.54 -20.46
N LEU A 251 -2.00 -27.31 -20.22
CA LEU A 251 -3.39 -26.92 -20.44
C LEU A 251 -3.78 -27.04 -21.90
N GLU A 252 -2.92 -26.57 -22.82
CA GLU A 252 -3.14 -26.67 -24.26
C GLU A 252 -3.19 -28.12 -24.71
N LEU A 253 -2.30 -28.98 -24.18
CA LEU A 253 -2.28 -30.41 -24.48
C LEU A 253 -3.60 -31.08 -24.07
N PHE A 254 -4.11 -30.84 -22.88
CA PHE A 254 -5.38 -31.46 -22.43
C PHE A 254 -6.58 -30.93 -23.21
N ALA A 255 -6.62 -29.65 -23.54
CA ALA A 255 -7.67 -29.08 -24.35
C ALA A 255 -7.63 -29.67 -25.80
N ALA A 256 -6.46 -29.73 -26.40
CA ALA A 256 -6.29 -30.32 -27.72
C ALA A 256 -6.67 -31.80 -27.73
N LEU A 257 -6.26 -32.56 -26.70
CA LEU A 257 -6.63 -33.98 -26.57
C LEU A 257 -8.15 -34.16 -26.45
N GLY A 258 -8.80 -33.32 -25.62
CA GLY A 258 -10.26 -33.35 -25.50
C GLY A 258 -10.98 -33.07 -26.81
N VAL A 259 -10.56 -32.05 -27.56
CA VAL A 259 -11.11 -31.72 -28.88
C VAL A 259 -10.83 -32.84 -29.88
N ALA A 260 -9.61 -33.40 -29.89
CA ALA A 260 -9.24 -34.51 -30.79
C ALA A 260 -10.08 -35.77 -30.50
N MET A 261 -10.31 -36.12 -29.25
CA MET A 261 -11.18 -37.25 -28.87
C MET A 261 -12.62 -37.07 -29.36
N VAL A 262 -13.19 -35.86 -29.21
CA VAL A 262 -14.51 -35.54 -29.76
C VAL A 262 -14.49 -35.66 -31.30
N ALA A 263 -13.47 -35.14 -31.96
CA ALA A 263 -13.36 -35.21 -33.41
C ALA A 263 -13.23 -36.66 -33.93
N VAL A 264 -12.45 -37.49 -33.27
CA VAL A 264 -12.31 -38.93 -33.59
C VAL A 264 -13.66 -39.63 -33.37
N TYR A 265 -14.35 -39.41 -32.25
CA TYR A 265 -15.65 -40.01 -32.00
C TYR A 265 -16.67 -39.58 -33.05
N VAL A 266 -16.79 -38.28 -33.34
CA VAL A 266 -17.73 -37.76 -34.35
C VAL A 266 -17.40 -38.30 -35.75
N GLY A 267 -16.10 -38.38 -36.10
CA GLY A 267 -15.64 -38.93 -37.41
C GLY A 267 -16.00 -40.40 -37.59
N PHE A 268 -15.74 -41.26 -36.59
CA PHE A 268 -16.11 -42.66 -36.63
C PHE A 268 -17.62 -42.85 -36.62
N HIS A 269 -18.39 -42.00 -35.95
CA HIS A 269 -19.85 -42.04 -35.95
C HIS A 269 -20.44 -41.69 -37.33
N LEU A 270 -19.89 -40.66 -38.01
CA LEU A 270 -20.29 -40.28 -39.38
C LEU A 270 -19.94 -41.35 -40.39
N LEU A 271 -18.78 -42.04 -40.25
CA LEU A 271 -18.38 -43.13 -41.10
C LEU A 271 -19.16 -44.43 -40.85
N GLY A 272 -20.00 -44.48 -39.81
CA GLY A 272 -20.79 -45.64 -39.45
C GLY A 272 -20.02 -46.76 -38.75
N TYR A 273 -18.81 -46.50 -38.24
CA TYR A 273 -18.04 -47.47 -37.44
C TYR A 273 -18.52 -47.54 -36.00
N LEU A 274 -19.18 -46.45 -35.49
CA LEU A 274 -19.78 -46.39 -34.18
C LEU A 274 -21.27 -46.08 -34.31
N GLU A 275 -22.13 -46.89 -33.67
CA GLU A 275 -23.57 -46.71 -33.73
C GLU A 275 -24.18 -46.31 -32.38
N PHE A 276 -23.36 -46.00 -31.38
CA PHE A 276 -23.83 -45.64 -30.02
C PHE A 276 -23.41 -44.21 -29.64
N GLY A 277 -24.10 -43.64 -28.67
CA GLY A 277 -23.70 -42.36 -28.07
C GLY A 277 -24.57 -41.18 -28.48
N THR A 278 -25.59 -41.39 -29.27
CA THR A 278 -26.61 -40.43 -29.68
C THR A 278 -28.01 -40.88 -29.23
N TRP A 279 -28.96 -39.94 -29.12
CA TRP A 279 -30.32 -40.27 -28.69
C TRP A 279 -31.24 -40.70 -29.83
N GLN A 280 -30.98 -40.29 -31.08
CA GLN A 280 -31.88 -40.44 -32.24
C GLN A 280 -31.23 -41.19 -33.42
N GLY A 281 -30.26 -42.05 -33.18
CA GLY A 281 -29.59 -42.79 -34.23
C GLY A 281 -28.29 -42.12 -34.72
N ARG A 282 -28.04 -42.04 -36.07
CA ARG A 282 -26.80 -41.46 -36.61
C ARG A 282 -26.87 -39.93 -36.63
N LEU A 283 -25.76 -39.27 -36.27
CA LEU A 283 -25.62 -37.83 -36.40
C LEU A 283 -25.64 -37.42 -37.88
N SER A 284 -26.43 -36.39 -38.20
CA SER A 284 -26.31 -35.69 -39.47
C SER A 284 -24.99 -34.90 -39.55
N LEU A 285 -24.59 -34.51 -40.77
CA LEU A 285 -23.39 -33.71 -40.99
C LEU A 285 -23.46 -32.39 -40.20
N GLY A 286 -24.62 -31.75 -40.14
CA GLY A 286 -24.83 -30.52 -39.39
C GLY A 286 -24.69 -30.74 -37.87
N GLU A 287 -25.32 -31.77 -37.31
CA GLU A 287 -25.20 -32.07 -35.86
C GLU A 287 -23.74 -32.42 -35.49
N ALA A 288 -23.06 -33.17 -36.30
CA ALA A 288 -21.64 -33.51 -36.15
C ALA A 288 -20.78 -32.25 -36.13
N LEU A 289 -20.98 -31.35 -37.10
CA LEU A 289 -20.27 -30.09 -37.19
C LEU A 289 -20.59 -29.17 -35.99
N PHE A 290 -21.82 -29.13 -35.52
CA PHE A 290 -22.20 -28.38 -34.35
C PHE A 290 -21.42 -28.83 -33.11
N VAL A 291 -21.34 -30.12 -32.84
CA VAL A 291 -20.57 -30.70 -31.74
C VAL A 291 -19.08 -30.34 -31.87
N LEU A 292 -18.51 -30.44 -33.08
CA LEU A 292 -17.12 -30.11 -33.38
C LEU A 292 -16.80 -28.62 -33.15
N LEU A 293 -17.72 -27.72 -33.49
CA LEU A 293 -17.56 -26.28 -33.29
C LEU A 293 -17.65 -25.88 -31.80
N LEU A 294 -18.45 -26.62 -31.00
CA LEU A 294 -18.59 -26.36 -29.57
C LEU A 294 -17.43 -26.91 -28.74
N ALA A 295 -16.76 -27.96 -29.17
CA ALA A 295 -15.68 -28.61 -28.44
C ALA A 295 -14.51 -27.65 -28.10
N PRO A 296 -13.93 -26.86 -29.04
CA PRO A 296 -12.94 -25.84 -28.69
C PRO A 296 -13.49 -24.74 -27.76
N ALA A 297 -14.68 -24.24 -28.07
CA ALA A 297 -15.34 -23.17 -27.30
C ALA A 297 -15.64 -23.57 -25.84
N PHE A 298 -15.78 -24.86 -25.56
CA PHE A 298 -15.92 -25.40 -24.22
C PHE A 298 -14.66 -25.19 -23.37
N PHE A 299 -13.46 -25.30 -23.97
CA PHE A 299 -12.18 -25.15 -23.28
C PHE A 299 -11.69 -23.70 -23.21
N ASP A 300 -12.19 -22.79 -24.07
CA ASP A 300 -11.72 -21.40 -24.12
C ASP A 300 -11.84 -20.64 -22.80
N PRO A 301 -12.95 -20.69 -22.03
CA PRO A 301 -13.03 -20.03 -20.72
C PRO A 301 -12.03 -20.59 -19.70
N LEU A 302 -11.73 -21.90 -19.76
CA LEU A 302 -10.74 -22.52 -18.88
C LEU A 302 -9.31 -22.03 -19.21
N ARG A 303 -9.00 -21.85 -20.49
CA ARG A 303 -7.73 -21.25 -20.95
C ARG A 303 -7.62 -19.80 -20.50
N GLU A 304 -8.69 -19.02 -20.65
CA GLU A 304 -8.74 -17.63 -20.25
C GLU A 304 -8.54 -17.48 -18.73
N LEU A 305 -9.22 -18.28 -17.91
CA LEU A 305 -9.04 -18.29 -16.47
C LEU A 305 -7.59 -18.61 -16.07
N SER A 306 -6.97 -19.57 -16.76
CA SER A 306 -5.57 -19.90 -16.54
C SER A 306 -4.63 -18.73 -16.83
N ALA A 307 -4.85 -18.01 -17.93
CA ALA A 307 -4.05 -16.87 -18.33
C ALA A 307 -4.10 -15.70 -17.32
N VAL A 308 -5.26 -15.51 -16.68
CA VAL A 308 -5.48 -14.41 -15.72
C VAL A 308 -5.35 -14.86 -14.26
N TRP A 309 -4.93 -16.08 -13.98
CA TRP A 309 -4.80 -16.60 -12.61
C TRP A 309 -3.84 -15.77 -11.74
N HIS A 310 -2.78 -15.27 -12.36
CA HIS A 310 -1.79 -14.43 -11.68
C HIS A 310 -2.36 -13.08 -11.26
N ASP A 311 -3.34 -12.56 -11.99
CA ASP A 311 -4.00 -11.29 -11.66
C ASP A 311 -4.69 -11.36 -10.28
N ARG A 312 -5.24 -12.53 -9.91
CA ARG A 312 -5.81 -12.77 -8.57
C ARG A 312 -4.74 -12.65 -7.48
N ALA A 313 -3.62 -13.34 -7.63
CA ALA A 313 -2.57 -13.34 -6.62
C ALA A 313 -2.00 -11.92 -6.42
N ALA A 314 -1.71 -11.21 -7.52
CA ALA A 314 -1.22 -9.85 -7.47
C ALA A 314 -2.25 -8.87 -6.86
N GLY A 315 -3.52 -8.96 -7.28
CA GLY A 315 -4.58 -8.08 -6.78
C GLY A 315 -4.89 -8.31 -5.30
N THR A 316 -4.93 -9.56 -4.83
CA THR A 316 -5.15 -9.87 -3.41
C THR A 316 -3.98 -9.41 -2.54
N ALA A 317 -2.74 -9.59 -2.99
CA ALA A 317 -1.56 -9.10 -2.28
C ALA A 317 -1.54 -7.57 -2.19
N ALA A 318 -1.88 -6.87 -3.29
CA ALA A 318 -1.99 -5.42 -3.29
C ALA A 318 -3.08 -4.93 -2.32
N LEU A 319 -4.25 -5.57 -2.30
CA LEU A 319 -5.32 -5.25 -1.36
C LEU A 319 -4.88 -5.45 0.09
N GLN A 320 -4.23 -6.56 0.42
CA GLN A 320 -3.71 -6.83 1.76
C GLN A 320 -2.68 -5.79 2.19
N THR A 321 -1.77 -5.40 1.28
CA THR A 321 -0.78 -4.33 1.55
C THR A 321 -1.48 -3.01 1.89
N LEU A 322 -2.47 -2.60 1.10
CA LEU A 322 -3.25 -1.38 1.35
C LEU A 322 -4.02 -1.45 2.68
N GLN A 323 -4.64 -2.59 2.98
CA GLN A 323 -5.35 -2.81 4.25
C GLN A 323 -4.40 -2.75 5.45
N HIS A 324 -3.23 -3.37 5.34
CA HIS A 324 -2.24 -3.35 6.41
C HIS A 324 -1.74 -1.93 6.71
N MET A 325 -1.54 -1.12 5.67
CA MET A 325 -1.16 0.29 5.83
C MET A 325 -2.28 1.13 6.46
N ALA A 326 -3.53 0.81 6.15
CA ALA A 326 -4.68 1.51 6.70
C ALA A 326 -4.96 1.15 8.17
N CYS A 327 -4.80 -0.13 8.55
CA CYS A 327 -5.15 -0.61 9.90
C CYS A 327 -4.02 -0.47 10.92
N GLY A 328 -2.75 -0.32 10.48
CA GLY A 328 -1.58 -0.35 11.36
C GLY A 328 -1.21 1.00 11.98
N ALA A 329 -1.81 2.10 11.55
CA ALA A 329 -1.41 3.44 11.98
C ALA A 329 -2.27 3.96 13.14
N GLN A 330 -1.63 4.52 14.17
CA GLN A 330 -2.32 5.16 15.28
C GLN A 330 -3.09 6.41 14.81
N PRO A 331 -4.40 6.54 15.11
CA PRO A 331 -5.17 7.69 14.67
C PRO A 331 -4.70 8.97 15.40
N LEU A 332 -4.61 10.05 14.64
CA LEU A 332 -4.37 11.38 15.19
C LEU A 332 -5.65 11.88 15.88
N PRO A 333 -5.63 12.33 17.14
CA PRO A 333 -6.81 12.84 17.82
C PRO A 333 -7.55 13.89 16.99
N GLY A 334 -8.83 13.66 16.70
CA GLY A 334 -9.68 14.58 15.96
C GLY A 334 -9.32 14.81 14.48
N ALA A 335 -8.60 13.90 13.83
CA ALA A 335 -8.18 14.07 12.43
C ALA A 335 -9.35 14.19 11.44
N LEU A 336 -10.52 13.65 11.77
CA LEU A 336 -11.72 13.64 10.92
C LEU A 336 -12.78 14.63 11.38
N ALA A 337 -12.55 15.39 12.48
CA ALA A 337 -13.51 16.35 12.99
C ALA A 337 -13.49 17.65 12.18
N GLU A 338 -14.67 18.15 11.82
CA GLU A 338 -14.82 19.47 11.22
C GLU A 338 -14.52 20.56 12.26
N VAL A 339 -13.72 21.54 11.87
CA VAL A 339 -13.31 22.61 12.76
C VAL A 339 -14.21 23.82 12.58
N ALA A 340 -15.05 24.11 13.55
CA ALA A 340 -15.68 25.42 13.67
C ALA A 340 -14.61 26.47 13.99
N SER A 341 -14.53 27.49 13.13
CA SER A 341 -13.50 28.52 13.18
C SER A 341 -13.81 29.55 14.27
N THR A 342 -12.93 29.64 15.29
CA THR A 342 -12.60 30.91 15.96
C THR A 342 -11.34 30.68 16.81
N ALA A 343 -10.16 30.80 16.20
CA ALA A 343 -8.93 30.83 16.99
C ALA A 343 -8.71 32.27 17.50
N GLN A 344 -8.80 32.45 18.81
CA GLN A 344 -8.33 33.65 19.49
C GLN A 344 -6.82 33.54 19.73
N ALA A 345 -6.06 34.55 19.35
CA ALA A 345 -4.60 34.61 19.49
C ALA A 345 -4.11 34.86 20.94
N ALA A 346 -4.96 34.72 21.93
CA ALA A 346 -4.59 34.92 23.34
C ALA A 346 -3.65 33.80 23.84
N PRO A 347 -2.67 34.14 24.71
CA PRO A 347 -1.81 33.16 25.35
C PRO A 347 -2.64 32.13 26.11
N ALA A 348 -2.31 30.86 26.00
CA ALA A 348 -3.09 29.76 26.54
C ALA A 348 -2.34 29.04 27.67
N ARG A 349 -3.08 28.59 28.68
CA ARG A 349 -2.58 27.73 29.74
C ARG A 349 -2.43 26.32 29.24
N VAL A 350 -1.30 25.65 29.54
CA VAL A 350 -1.07 24.24 29.19
C VAL A 350 -0.87 23.47 30.51
N THR A 351 -1.76 22.50 30.77
CA THR A 351 -1.68 21.66 31.96
C THR A 351 -1.52 20.18 31.55
N LEU A 352 -0.52 19.55 32.10
CA LEU A 352 -0.25 18.12 31.95
C LEU A 352 -0.59 17.44 33.26
N GLN A 353 -1.43 16.38 33.23
CA GLN A 353 -1.86 15.66 34.43
C GLN A 353 -1.53 14.19 34.28
N ALA A 354 -0.62 13.69 35.14
CA ALA A 354 -0.17 12.30 35.18
C ALA A 354 0.16 11.72 33.79
N LEU A 355 0.74 12.55 32.92
CA LEU A 355 0.97 12.21 31.53
C LEU A 355 2.09 11.18 31.40
N GLN A 356 1.78 10.01 30.86
CA GLN A 356 2.79 9.01 30.54
C GLN A 356 3.24 9.15 29.08
N LEU A 357 4.55 9.19 28.91
CA LEU A 357 5.14 9.18 27.57
C LEU A 357 5.13 7.73 27.03
N PRO A 358 4.79 7.51 25.74
CA PRO A 358 4.82 6.20 25.13
C PRO A 358 6.23 5.59 25.27
N GLY A 359 6.30 4.35 25.77
CA GLY A 359 7.55 3.70 26.13
C GLY A 359 8.51 3.61 24.94
N SER A 360 9.73 4.07 25.14
CA SER A 360 10.85 3.67 24.31
C SER A 360 11.05 2.15 24.46
N ALA A 361 11.43 1.45 23.38
CA ALA A 361 11.75 0.02 23.38
C ALA A 361 12.89 -0.38 24.37
N ALA A 362 13.55 0.59 24.98
CA ALA A 362 14.44 0.41 26.14
C ALA A 362 13.58 0.43 27.42
N ALA A 363 13.53 -0.69 28.11
CA ALA A 363 12.70 -1.07 29.25
C ALA A 363 12.71 -0.14 30.50
N THR A 364 12.78 1.16 30.36
CA THR A 364 12.76 2.12 31.47
C THR A 364 11.41 2.85 31.46
N PRO A 365 10.51 2.62 32.42
CA PRO A 365 9.30 3.39 32.57
C PRO A 365 9.67 4.85 32.82
N LEU A 366 9.13 5.75 32.00
CA LEU A 366 9.25 7.19 32.21
C LEU A 366 8.31 7.60 33.37
N VAL A 367 8.78 8.50 34.22
CA VAL A 367 7.97 9.04 35.34
C VAL A 367 6.79 9.81 34.75
N PRO A 368 5.56 9.66 35.28
CA PRO A 368 4.44 10.51 34.89
C PRO A 368 4.79 11.98 35.03
N VAL A 369 4.43 12.78 34.03
CA VAL A 369 4.74 14.20 33.98
C VAL A 369 3.54 15.02 34.42
N ASP A 370 3.72 15.79 35.49
CA ASP A 370 2.75 16.78 35.98
C ASP A 370 3.37 18.17 35.84
N VAL A 371 2.81 18.99 34.95
CA VAL A 371 3.29 20.36 34.70
C VAL A 371 2.12 21.29 34.43
N ASP A 372 2.14 22.46 35.05
CA ASP A 372 1.21 23.53 34.79
C ASP A 372 1.97 24.75 34.26
N ILE A 373 1.69 25.17 33.05
CA ILE A 373 2.33 26.28 32.34
C ILE A 373 1.31 27.41 32.24
N GLN A 374 1.64 28.58 32.82
CA GLN A 374 0.74 29.72 32.85
C GLN A 374 0.66 30.42 31.47
N PRO A 375 -0.44 31.14 31.18
CA PRO A 375 -0.54 31.93 29.97
C PRO A 375 0.59 32.98 29.88
N GLY A 376 1.33 32.95 28.76
CA GLY A 376 2.47 33.84 28.50
C GLY A 376 3.79 33.42 29.14
N GLU A 377 3.82 32.31 29.90
CA GLU A 377 5.05 31.76 30.48
C GLU A 377 5.93 31.11 29.41
N HIS A 378 7.26 31.34 29.51
CA HIS A 378 8.24 30.69 28.66
C HIS A 378 8.95 29.57 29.43
N VAL A 379 8.74 28.33 29.03
CA VAL A 379 9.21 27.13 29.74
C VAL A 379 10.18 26.32 28.88
N ALA A 380 11.35 25.98 29.47
CA ALA A 380 12.27 25.00 28.87
C ALA A 380 11.98 23.59 29.42
N LEU A 381 11.78 22.63 28.52
CA LEU A 381 11.83 21.21 28.82
C LEU A 381 13.28 20.75 28.72
N TRP A 382 13.91 20.46 29.86
CA TRP A 382 15.31 20.10 29.95
C TRP A 382 15.49 18.61 30.22
N GLY A 383 16.47 17.99 29.58
CA GLY A 383 16.82 16.59 29.83
C GLY A 383 17.80 16.04 28.81
N ALA A 384 18.40 14.90 29.12
CA ALA A 384 19.30 14.20 28.21
C ALA A 384 18.64 13.83 26.87
N SER A 385 19.43 13.55 25.84
CA SER A 385 18.88 13.00 24.60
C SER A 385 18.15 11.68 24.88
N GLY A 386 16.96 11.49 24.32
CA GLY A 386 16.13 10.33 24.56
C GLY A 386 15.25 10.40 25.82
N SER A 387 15.26 11.51 26.59
CA SER A 387 14.39 11.68 27.78
C SER A 387 12.91 11.91 27.46
N GLY A 388 12.51 11.92 26.18
CA GLY A 388 11.11 12.06 25.78
C GLY A 388 10.63 13.49 25.53
N LYS A 389 11.51 14.50 25.50
CA LYS A 389 11.17 15.92 25.28
C LYS A 389 10.32 16.15 24.02
N SER A 390 10.78 15.61 22.89
CA SER A 390 10.08 15.71 21.60
C SER A 390 8.73 14.99 21.63
N LEU A 391 8.63 13.84 22.32
CA LEU A 391 7.38 13.11 22.49
C LEU A 391 6.39 13.90 23.33
N LEU A 392 6.87 14.53 24.41
CA LEU A 392 6.04 15.39 25.25
C LEU A 392 5.47 16.58 24.48
N LEU A 393 6.33 17.28 23.71
CA LEU A 393 5.87 18.37 22.83
C LEU A 393 4.84 17.88 21.80
N ALA A 394 5.05 16.68 21.25
CA ALA A 394 4.13 16.09 20.28
C ALA A 394 2.78 15.71 20.90
N GLN A 395 2.75 15.24 22.15
CA GLN A 395 1.50 15.01 22.89
C GLN A 395 0.77 16.31 23.21
N ILE A 396 1.50 17.37 23.62
CA ILE A 396 0.93 18.71 23.82
C ILE A 396 0.30 19.22 22.51
N ALA A 397 0.97 19.01 21.37
CA ALA A 397 0.46 19.39 20.06
C ALA A 397 -0.72 18.50 19.58
N GLY A 398 -1.06 17.42 20.29
CA GLY A 398 -2.01 16.42 19.84
C GLY A 398 -1.57 15.69 18.55
N LEU A 399 -0.26 15.59 18.31
CA LEU A 399 0.34 14.82 17.20
C LEU A 399 0.54 13.36 17.56
N LEU A 400 0.50 13.03 18.85
CA LEU A 400 0.49 11.68 19.38
C LEU A 400 -0.71 11.53 20.34
N PRO A 401 -1.40 10.38 20.31
CA PRO A 401 -2.43 10.09 21.31
C PRO A 401 -1.80 9.95 22.71
N THR A 402 -2.59 10.21 23.73
CA THR A 402 -2.22 10.02 25.13
C THR A 402 -2.86 8.72 25.62
N ASP A 403 -2.03 7.72 25.98
CA ASP A 403 -2.53 6.44 26.50
C ASP A 403 -2.94 6.55 27.97
N GLN A 404 -2.20 7.32 28.76
CA GLN A 404 -2.46 7.57 30.18
C GLN A 404 -2.16 9.01 30.53
N GLY A 405 -2.98 9.56 31.42
CA GLY A 405 -2.97 11.00 31.77
C GLY A 405 -3.74 11.83 30.75
N GLN A 406 -3.61 13.15 30.86
CA GLN A 406 -4.28 14.07 29.94
C GLN A 406 -3.50 15.36 29.73
N VAL A 407 -3.67 15.93 28.54
CA VAL A 407 -3.20 17.27 28.18
C VAL A 407 -4.40 18.18 28.11
N LEU A 408 -4.35 19.30 28.84
CA LEU A 408 -5.39 20.32 28.85
C LEU A 408 -4.82 21.64 28.31
N VAL A 409 -5.57 22.32 27.47
CA VAL A 409 -5.27 23.67 27.00
C VAL A 409 -6.42 24.59 27.36
N ASP A 410 -6.18 25.59 28.20
CA ASP A 410 -7.21 26.41 28.83
C ASP A 410 -8.32 25.57 29.51
N GLY A 411 -7.93 24.45 30.14
CA GLY A 411 -8.87 23.52 30.78
C GLY A 411 -9.64 22.61 29.83
N VAL A 412 -9.44 22.71 28.49
CA VAL A 412 -10.06 21.84 27.49
C VAL A 412 -9.13 20.67 27.17
N PRO A 413 -9.59 19.41 27.32
CA PRO A 413 -8.74 18.25 27.05
C PRO A 413 -8.42 18.08 25.55
N MET A 414 -7.22 17.61 25.23
CA MET A 414 -6.76 17.26 23.88
C MET A 414 -7.39 15.92 23.47
N ALA A 415 -8.67 15.94 23.14
CA ALA A 415 -9.47 14.78 22.75
C ALA A 415 -9.98 14.93 21.29
N ASP A 416 -10.58 13.89 20.73
CA ASP A 416 -11.02 13.88 19.33
C ASP A 416 -11.91 15.07 18.94
N ALA A 417 -12.82 15.47 19.80
CA ALA A 417 -13.73 16.59 19.52
C ALA A 417 -13.04 17.97 19.57
N SER A 418 -12.02 18.16 20.40
CA SER A 418 -11.39 19.45 20.71
C SER A 418 -10.03 19.64 20.05
N ALA A 419 -9.30 18.54 19.79
CA ALA A 419 -7.93 18.58 19.29
C ALA A 419 -7.74 19.42 18.01
N PRO A 420 -8.63 19.39 17.01
CA PRO A 420 -8.45 20.21 15.80
C PRO A 420 -8.50 21.72 16.10
N ALA A 421 -9.41 22.15 16.98
CA ALA A 421 -9.52 23.55 17.39
C ALA A 421 -8.31 23.99 18.24
N LEU A 422 -7.85 23.12 19.15
CA LEU A 422 -6.68 23.37 19.98
C LEU A 422 -5.39 23.44 19.16
N ARG A 423 -5.20 22.53 18.17
CA ARG A 423 -4.04 22.56 17.26
C ARG A 423 -3.94 23.87 16.46
N ARG A 424 -5.07 24.46 16.05
CA ARG A 424 -5.07 25.76 15.36
C ARG A 424 -4.57 26.92 16.23
N ARG A 425 -4.63 26.77 17.55
CA ARG A 425 -4.10 27.74 18.52
C ARG A 425 -2.62 27.47 18.86
N MET A 426 -1.98 26.53 18.19
CA MET A 426 -0.58 26.16 18.42
C MET A 426 0.24 26.36 17.15
N ALA A 427 1.49 26.79 17.31
CA ALA A 427 2.46 26.80 16.24
C ALA A 427 3.61 25.85 16.61
N TRP A 428 4.04 25.05 15.66
CA TRP A 428 5.01 23.97 15.85
C TRP A 428 6.29 24.18 15.04
N MET A 429 7.42 23.97 15.69
CA MET A 429 8.73 23.86 15.05
C MET A 429 9.44 22.59 15.55
N GLY A 430 9.63 21.62 14.68
CA GLY A 430 10.31 20.34 15.01
C GLY A 430 11.81 20.43 14.88
N GLN A 431 12.51 19.47 15.48
CA GLN A 431 13.98 19.37 15.52
C GLN A 431 14.62 19.28 14.11
N HIS A 432 14.00 18.54 13.20
CA HIS A 432 14.45 18.35 11.82
C HIS A 432 13.41 18.93 10.85
N PRO A 433 13.50 20.21 10.49
CA PRO A 433 12.53 20.83 9.61
C PRO A 433 12.60 20.23 8.20
N HIS A 434 11.47 19.67 7.76
CA HIS A 434 11.37 19.17 6.38
C HIS A 434 11.22 20.32 5.40
N VAL A 435 12.03 20.29 4.33
CA VAL A 435 11.99 21.25 3.23
C VAL A 435 11.41 20.57 2.00
N PHE A 436 10.31 21.12 1.48
CA PHE A 436 9.65 20.62 0.28
C PHE A 436 10.34 21.18 -0.97
N ALA A 437 10.37 20.39 -2.03
CA ALA A 437 10.80 20.88 -3.33
C ALA A 437 9.86 22.01 -3.81
N GLY A 438 10.44 23.13 -4.28
CA GLY A 438 9.67 24.29 -4.73
C GLY A 438 10.20 25.62 -4.23
N SER A 439 9.43 26.69 -4.36
CA SER A 439 9.86 28.03 -3.94
C SER A 439 9.91 28.16 -2.41
N VAL A 440 10.71 29.11 -1.94
CA VAL A 440 10.79 29.46 -0.51
C VAL A 440 9.46 29.97 0.01
N ALA A 441 8.76 30.79 -0.78
CA ALA A 441 7.43 31.29 -0.42
C ALA A 441 6.45 30.14 -0.17
N ARG A 442 6.42 29.14 -1.05
CA ARG A 442 5.59 27.95 -0.89
C ARG A 442 5.98 27.12 0.33
N ASN A 443 7.27 27.05 0.62
CA ASN A 443 7.77 26.39 1.83
C ASN A 443 7.34 27.09 3.11
N ILE A 444 7.14 28.41 3.11
CA ILE A 444 6.68 29.14 4.29
C ILE A 444 5.17 29.08 4.43
N SER A 445 4.43 29.32 3.34
CA SER A 445 2.98 29.28 3.36
C SER A 445 2.41 27.87 3.52
N LEU A 446 3.11 26.86 2.99
CA LEU A 446 2.64 25.47 2.86
C LEU A 446 1.28 25.39 2.14
N ASP A 447 1.06 26.30 1.19
CA ASP A 447 -0.20 26.48 0.44
C ASP A 447 -1.43 26.70 1.34
N ARG A 448 -1.25 27.21 2.57
CA ARG A 448 -2.34 27.51 3.50
C ARG A 448 -3.12 28.72 3.02
N PRO A 449 -4.46 28.67 3.00
CA PRO A 449 -5.29 29.76 2.49
C PRO A 449 -5.33 30.99 3.42
N ASP A 450 -4.99 30.82 4.69
CA ASP A 450 -4.94 31.85 5.73
C ASP A 450 -3.63 32.67 5.72
N VAL A 451 -2.63 32.30 4.87
CA VAL A 451 -1.34 32.98 4.75
C VAL A 451 -1.32 33.84 3.51
N ALA A 452 -1.34 35.16 3.67
CA ALA A 452 -1.21 36.09 2.57
C ALA A 452 0.24 36.19 2.08
N GLY A 453 0.44 36.43 0.78
CA GLY A 453 1.78 36.65 0.23
C GLY A 453 2.54 37.82 0.88
N ALA A 454 1.82 38.80 1.42
CA ALA A 454 2.40 39.93 2.16
C ALA A 454 3.04 39.54 3.49
N ASP A 455 2.64 38.41 4.09
CA ASP A 455 3.15 37.95 5.40
C ASP A 455 4.53 37.27 5.28
N ILE A 456 4.88 36.83 4.07
CA ILE A 456 6.08 36.04 3.81
C ILE A 456 7.36 36.87 3.97
N ALA A 457 7.39 38.09 3.43
CA ALA A 457 8.58 38.94 3.48
C ALA A 457 8.96 39.37 4.91
N PRO A 458 8.01 39.82 5.77
CA PRO A 458 8.29 40.07 7.18
C PRO A 458 8.78 38.83 7.93
N ALA A 459 8.16 37.66 7.70
CA ALA A 459 8.56 36.42 8.37
C ALA A 459 10.00 36.01 8.00
N LEU A 460 10.41 36.22 6.75
CA LEU A 460 11.78 35.98 6.31
C LEU A 460 12.78 36.93 6.96
N GLN A 461 12.42 38.20 7.13
CA GLN A 461 13.26 39.16 7.84
C GLN A 461 13.41 38.79 9.30
N GLN A 462 12.31 38.45 9.99
CA GLN A 462 12.32 37.99 11.38
C GLN A 462 13.17 36.73 11.59
N ALA A 463 13.16 35.81 10.61
CA ALA A 463 13.96 34.60 10.62
C ALA A 463 15.44 34.82 10.19
N GLY A 464 15.86 36.03 9.85
CA GLY A 464 17.21 36.34 9.39
C GLY A 464 17.54 35.77 8.00
N LEU A 465 16.53 35.51 7.16
CA LEU A 465 16.70 35.00 5.79
C LEU A 465 16.56 36.07 4.71
N GLY A 466 16.28 37.33 5.05
CA GLY A 466 15.99 38.40 4.10
C GLY A 466 17.10 38.64 3.07
N THR A 467 18.37 38.59 3.48
CA THR A 467 19.54 38.79 2.60
C THR A 467 19.85 37.58 1.71
N VAL A 468 19.62 36.37 2.22
CA VAL A 468 19.89 35.10 1.49
C VAL A 468 18.96 34.94 0.30
N LEU A 469 17.72 35.38 0.44
CA LEU A 469 16.70 35.29 -0.60
C LEU A 469 16.75 36.42 -1.63
N GLN A 470 17.22 37.61 -1.24
CA GLN A 470 17.51 38.69 -2.19
C GLN A 470 18.63 38.28 -3.15
N ALA A 471 19.60 37.48 -2.70
CA ALA A 471 20.64 36.92 -3.55
C ALA A 471 20.20 35.76 -4.46
N ARG A 472 19.05 35.13 -4.14
CA ARG A 472 18.50 33.96 -4.89
C ARG A 472 16.97 33.99 -5.03
N PRO A 473 16.38 35.01 -5.66
CA PRO A 473 14.93 35.20 -5.68
C PRO A 473 14.15 34.11 -6.44
N SER A 474 14.80 33.40 -7.34
CA SER A 474 14.20 32.38 -8.21
C SER A 474 14.68 30.95 -7.94
N SER A 475 15.46 30.71 -6.87
CA SER A 475 15.97 29.37 -6.59
C SER A 475 14.86 28.47 -6.07
N SER A 476 14.49 27.51 -6.89
CA SER A 476 13.70 26.36 -6.42
C SER A 476 14.56 25.54 -5.46
N LEU A 477 14.06 25.32 -4.24
CA LEU A 477 14.67 24.41 -3.30
C LEU A 477 14.52 22.98 -3.82
N GLY A 478 15.59 22.19 -3.76
CA GLY A 478 15.56 20.78 -4.10
C GLY A 478 14.87 19.95 -3.01
N GLU A 479 14.57 18.70 -3.34
CA GLU A 479 14.00 17.74 -2.40
C GLU A 479 14.91 17.56 -1.17
N GLY A 480 14.31 17.56 0.03
CA GLY A 480 15.07 17.45 1.28
C GLY A 480 15.94 18.65 1.64
N GLY A 481 15.69 19.82 1.03
CA GLY A 481 16.42 21.06 1.34
C GLY A 481 17.75 21.21 0.61
N GLN A 482 17.96 20.51 -0.50
CA GLN A 482 19.14 20.71 -1.33
C GLN A 482 19.26 22.18 -1.73
N GLY A 483 20.40 22.78 -1.42
CA GLY A 483 20.70 24.20 -1.65
C GLY A 483 20.60 25.07 -0.40
N LEU A 484 20.17 24.54 0.75
CA LEU A 484 20.19 25.21 2.04
C LEU A 484 21.25 24.60 2.97
N SER A 485 21.93 25.44 3.74
CA SER A 485 22.71 25.00 4.90
C SER A 485 21.76 24.57 6.04
N GLY A 486 22.27 23.81 7.03
CA GLY A 486 21.50 23.42 8.21
C GLY A 486 20.91 24.62 8.95
N GLY A 487 21.66 25.69 9.11
CA GLY A 487 21.19 26.93 9.74
C GLY A 487 20.12 27.66 8.92
N GLU A 488 20.18 27.61 7.59
CA GLU A 488 19.14 28.19 6.72
C GLU A 488 17.86 27.37 6.78
N ALA A 489 17.93 26.03 6.89
CA ALA A 489 16.77 25.17 7.07
C ALA A 489 16.06 25.45 8.41
N VAL A 490 16.82 25.63 9.49
CA VAL A 490 16.26 26.02 10.81
C VAL A 490 15.59 27.40 10.73
N ARG A 491 16.25 28.39 10.08
CA ARG A 491 15.66 29.72 9.89
C ARG A 491 14.41 29.71 9.01
N LEU A 492 14.35 28.80 8.01
CA LEU A 492 13.13 28.59 7.22
C LEU A 492 11.97 28.04 8.08
N ALA A 493 12.27 27.14 9.01
CA ALA A 493 11.27 26.66 9.99
C ALA A 493 10.83 27.78 10.94
N LEU A 494 11.75 28.66 11.35
CA LEU A 494 11.45 29.84 12.14
C LEU A 494 10.53 30.82 11.38
N ALA A 495 10.76 30.99 10.06
CA ALA A 495 9.86 31.79 9.23
C ALA A 495 8.43 31.18 9.13
N ARG A 496 8.32 29.84 9.05
CA ARG A 496 7.01 29.15 9.17
C ARG A 496 6.35 29.43 10.51
N LEU A 497 7.12 29.40 11.59
CA LEU A 497 6.63 29.72 12.93
C LEU A 497 6.18 31.18 13.02
N ALA A 498 6.93 32.11 12.40
CA ALA A 498 6.60 33.54 12.39
C ALA A 498 5.26 33.83 11.70
N VAL A 499 4.96 33.16 10.58
CA VAL A 499 3.66 33.27 9.89
C VAL A 499 2.52 32.64 10.72
N ALA A 500 2.81 31.59 11.50
CA ALA A 500 1.79 30.92 12.32
C ALA A 500 1.55 31.64 13.67
N ALA A 501 2.57 32.26 14.22
CA ALA A 501 2.55 32.89 15.56
C ALA A 501 1.42 33.91 15.77
N PRO A 502 1.03 34.79 14.82
CA PRO A 502 -0.08 35.72 15.02
C PRO A 502 -1.42 35.07 15.38
N HIS A 503 -1.62 33.82 14.97
CA HIS A 503 -2.84 33.05 15.21
C HIS A 503 -2.69 32.02 16.35
N ALA A 504 -1.48 31.91 16.96
CA ALA A 504 -1.16 30.92 17.97
C ALA A 504 -1.11 31.54 19.38
N GLY A 505 -1.75 30.87 20.33
CA GLY A 505 -1.62 31.16 21.78
C GLY A 505 -0.46 30.40 22.43
N VAL A 506 0.00 29.29 21.81
CA VAL A 506 1.10 28.45 22.29
C VAL A 506 2.10 28.20 21.16
N LEU A 507 3.37 28.41 21.45
CA LEU A 507 4.48 28.05 20.55
C LEU A 507 5.18 26.81 21.12
N LEU A 508 5.30 25.77 20.30
CA LEU A 508 5.96 24.50 20.64
C LEU A 508 7.20 24.35 19.75
N VAL A 509 8.36 24.30 20.36
CA VAL A 509 9.64 24.36 19.64
C VAL A 509 10.58 23.25 20.13
N ASP A 510 11.08 22.46 19.22
CA ASP A 510 11.95 21.32 19.52
C ASP A 510 13.37 21.57 19.02
N GLU A 511 14.32 21.72 19.95
CA GLU A 511 15.77 21.90 19.76
C GLU A 511 16.15 22.94 18.68
N PRO A 512 15.71 24.21 18.77
CA PRO A 512 15.89 25.19 17.69
C PRO A 512 17.34 25.62 17.46
N THR A 513 18.24 25.39 18.43
CA THR A 513 19.67 25.78 18.36
C THR A 513 20.60 24.61 18.09
N ALA A 514 20.05 23.38 17.96
CA ALA A 514 20.87 22.19 17.77
C ALA A 514 21.67 22.26 16.46
N HIS A 515 22.95 21.88 16.52
CA HIS A 515 23.87 21.83 15.40
C HIS A 515 24.15 23.20 14.70
N LEU A 516 23.83 24.32 15.37
CA LEU A 516 24.13 25.66 14.88
C LEU A 516 25.44 26.17 15.47
N ASP A 517 26.12 27.05 14.72
CA ASP A 517 27.20 27.83 15.27
C ASP A 517 26.70 28.84 16.32
N PRO A 518 27.51 29.27 17.27
CA PRO A 518 27.06 30.13 18.38
C PRO A 518 26.41 31.45 17.93
N ALA A 519 26.85 32.04 16.82
CA ALA A 519 26.31 33.30 16.33
C ALA A 519 24.91 33.09 15.75
N THR A 520 24.71 32.05 14.95
CA THR A 520 23.43 31.67 14.39
C THR A 520 22.46 31.22 15.50
N ALA A 521 22.91 30.45 16.50
CA ALA A 521 22.11 30.03 17.65
C ALA A 521 21.60 31.25 18.44
N ALA A 522 22.43 32.25 18.68
CA ALA A 522 22.04 33.49 19.34
C ALA A 522 20.96 34.27 18.55
N GLN A 523 21.12 34.36 17.22
CA GLN A 523 20.15 35.01 16.34
C GLN A 523 18.78 34.27 16.35
N VAL A 524 18.80 32.93 16.25
CA VAL A 524 17.59 32.10 16.32
C VAL A 524 16.91 32.24 17.67
N THR A 525 17.67 32.22 18.78
CA THR A 525 17.14 32.44 20.13
C THR A 525 16.47 33.80 20.26
N GLN A 526 17.12 34.88 19.79
CA GLN A 526 16.58 36.23 19.84
C GLN A 526 15.27 36.35 19.03
N ALA A 527 15.27 35.83 17.82
CA ALA A 527 14.09 35.85 16.96
C ALA A 527 12.93 35.02 17.55
N LEU A 528 13.22 33.86 18.13
CA LEU A 528 12.22 33.03 18.82
C LEU A 528 11.59 33.77 20.00
N LEU A 529 12.39 34.41 20.84
CA LEU A 529 11.90 35.20 22.00
C LEU A 529 11.06 36.39 21.54
N GLN A 530 11.39 37.04 20.44
CA GLN A 530 10.57 38.12 19.87
C GLN A 530 9.21 37.57 19.37
N LEU A 531 9.19 36.43 18.73
CA LEU A 531 7.95 35.77 18.28
C LEU A 531 7.08 35.31 19.46
N ALA A 532 7.70 34.95 20.59
CA ALA A 532 7.03 34.44 21.77
C ALA A 532 6.43 35.56 22.64
N GLN A 533 6.73 36.83 22.39
CA GLN A 533 6.19 37.93 23.17
C GLN A 533 4.66 37.91 23.21
N GLY A 534 4.07 37.89 24.42
CA GLY A 534 2.65 37.80 24.63
C GLY A 534 2.02 36.44 24.26
N ARG A 535 2.80 35.37 24.22
CA ARG A 535 2.37 33.99 23.95
C ARG A 535 3.03 33.03 24.94
N THR A 536 2.41 31.89 25.14
CA THR A 536 3.00 30.80 25.91
C THR A 536 4.04 30.08 25.03
N LEU A 537 5.25 29.89 25.56
CA LEU A 537 6.35 29.23 24.82
C LEU A 537 6.79 27.97 25.57
N VAL A 538 6.82 26.83 24.87
CA VAL A 538 7.40 25.58 25.41
C VAL A 538 8.50 25.14 24.49
N VAL A 539 9.74 25.11 24.99
CA VAL A 539 10.93 24.76 24.20
C VAL A 539 11.58 23.50 24.78
N ALA A 540 11.70 22.47 24.00
CA ALA A 540 12.58 21.36 24.32
C ALA A 540 14.02 21.73 23.93
N THR A 541 14.94 21.65 24.86
CA THR A 541 16.35 22.00 24.59
C THR A 541 17.32 21.29 25.54
N HIS A 542 18.54 21.13 25.08
CA HIS A 542 19.70 20.78 25.88
C HIS A 542 20.76 21.91 25.86
N ASP A 543 20.42 23.05 25.24
CA ASP A 543 21.28 24.25 25.19
C ASP A 543 21.09 25.08 26.46
N PRO A 544 22.12 25.21 27.34
CA PRO A 544 22.01 25.95 28.58
C PRO A 544 21.80 27.46 28.38
N LEU A 545 22.28 28.02 27.25
CA LEU A 545 22.11 29.44 26.96
C LEU A 545 20.66 29.76 26.60
N LEU A 546 20.02 28.89 25.87
CA LEU A 546 18.59 29.02 25.56
C LEU A 546 17.74 28.78 26.80
N ALA A 547 18.03 27.73 27.60
CA ALA A 547 17.29 27.43 28.83
C ALA A 547 17.37 28.57 29.87
N ALA A 548 18.53 29.24 30.00
CA ALA A 548 18.71 30.39 30.89
C ALA A 548 17.92 31.65 30.48
N ARG A 549 17.31 31.67 29.26
CA ARG A 549 16.47 32.78 28.78
C ARG A 549 14.97 32.52 29.00
N MET A 550 14.61 31.36 29.56
CA MET A 550 13.24 30.97 29.86
C MET A 550 12.90 31.35 31.29
N ASP A 551 11.60 31.57 31.58
CA ASP A 551 11.11 31.91 32.91
C ASP A 551 11.26 30.74 33.88
N ARG A 552 11.12 29.49 33.35
CA ARG A 552 11.21 28.26 34.15
C ARG A 552 11.77 27.10 33.36
N VAL A 553 12.54 26.24 34.04
CA VAL A 553 13.09 25.00 33.47
C VAL A 553 12.41 23.82 34.16
N VAL A 554 11.82 22.94 33.37
CA VAL A 554 11.23 21.68 33.79
C VAL A 554 12.16 20.53 33.39
N GLN A 555 12.68 19.82 34.39
CA GLN A 555 13.56 18.68 34.16
C GLN A 555 12.76 17.41 33.94
N LEU A 556 12.95 16.75 32.79
CA LEU A 556 12.42 15.42 32.53
C LEU A 556 13.40 14.37 33.05
N GLN A 557 12.96 13.62 34.07
CA GLN A 557 13.76 12.56 34.68
C GLN A 557 13.46 11.21 34.02
N THR A 558 14.50 10.53 33.62
CA THR A 558 14.45 9.10 33.33
C THR A 558 14.75 8.34 34.63
N GLN A 559 13.93 7.36 35.01
CA GLN A 559 14.33 6.45 36.10
C GLN A 559 15.59 5.71 35.65
N THR A 560 16.72 6.03 36.27
CA THR A 560 17.90 5.19 36.17
C THR A 560 17.55 3.82 36.78
N PRO A 561 17.76 2.69 36.11
CA PRO A 561 17.56 1.39 36.76
C PRO A 561 18.43 1.39 38.02
N ILE A 562 17.82 1.19 39.18
CA ILE A 562 18.58 0.92 40.41
C ILE A 562 19.40 -0.32 40.07
N PRO A 563 20.74 -0.26 40.11
CA PRO A 563 21.53 -1.45 39.87
C PRO A 563 21.10 -2.47 40.92
N THR A 564 20.45 -3.53 40.48
CA THR A 564 20.18 -4.70 41.34
C THR A 564 21.50 -5.08 41.94
N GLN A 565 21.64 -4.91 43.24
CA GLN A 565 22.84 -5.31 43.97
C GLN A 565 23.15 -6.75 43.54
N ALA A 566 24.29 -6.91 42.89
CA ALA A 566 24.81 -8.22 42.53
C ALA A 566 24.79 -9.06 43.80
N GLN A 567 23.96 -10.07 43.83
CA GLN A 567 24.04 -11.14 44.82
C GLN A 567 25.48 -11.65 44.77
N THR A 568 26.20 -11.43 45.82
CA THR A 568 27.52 -11.98 46.06
C THR A 568 27.42 -13.50 45.82
N PRO A 569 28.22 -14.09 44.94
CA PRO A 569 28.19 -15.54 44.80
C PRO A 569 28.68 -16.13 46.11
N GLU A 570 27.83 -16.94 46.77
CA GLU A 570 28.22 -17.82 47.85
C GLU A 570 29.43 -18.65 47.40
N GLN A 571 30.51 -18.53 48.15
CA GLN A 571 31.69 -19.38 48.01
C GLN A 571 31.30 -20.84 48.24
N GLY A 572 31.10 -21.60 47.19
CA GLY A 572 31.07 -23.04 47.23
C GLY A 572 32.49 -23.60 47.48
N PRO A 573 32.63 -24.76 48.16
CA PRO A 573 33.94 -25.29 48.60
C PRO A 573 34.82 -25.69 47.42
N ALA A 574 36.11 -25.39 47.56
CA ALA A 574 37.16 -25.69 46.59
C ALA A 574 37.21 -27.20 46.21
N PRO A 575 37.33 -27.56 44.93
CA PRO A 575 37.65 -28.91 44.53
C PRO A 575 39.15 -29.17 44.67
N ALA A 576 39.45 -30.33 45.26
CA ALA A 576 40.80 -30.85 45.53
C ALA A 576 41.62 -31.03 44.24
N SER A 577 42.90 -30.75 44.40
CA SER A 577 44.00 -30.99 43.47
C SER A 577 43.98 -32.35 42.80
N ALA A 578 43.89 -32.43 41.49
CA ALA A 578 44.24 -33.61 40.69
C ALA A 578 45.59 -33.35 39.99
N GLN A 579 46.53 -34.23 40.24
CA GLN A 579 47.90 -34.25 39.74
C GLN A 579 47.96 -34.41 38.22
N VAL A 580 48.91 -33.66 37.65
CA VAL A 580 49.40 -33.86 36.30
C VAL A 580 50.13 -35.17 36.18
N GLN A 581 49.80 -35.99 35.19
CA GLN A 581 50.69 -37.04 34.64
C GLN A 581 50.95 -36.68 33.18
N GLU A 582 52.23 -36.39 32.95
CA GLU A 582 52.85 -36.41 31.62
C GLU A 582 52.87 -37.82 31.06
N GLY A 583 52.62 -37.95 29.78
CA GLY A 583 52.76 -39.17 29.00
C GLY A 583 52.88 -38.87 27.54
N ALA A 584 54.11 -38.91 27.05
CA ALA A 584 54.55 -38.77 25.69
C ALA A 584 53.94 -39.83 24.74
N ALA A 585 53.56 -39.46 23.54
CA ALA A 585 53.95 -40.01 22.24
C ALA A 585 53.23 -39.20 21.13
#